data_8c3bcd29cb2807bf4cf46b07ad70b506
#
_entry.id   8c3bcd29cb2807bf4cf46b07ad70b506
#
_cell.length_a   1.000
_cell.length_b   1.000
_cell.length_c   1.000
_cell.angle_alpha   90.00
_cell.angle_beta   90.00
_cell.angle_gamma   90.00
#
_symmetry.space_group_name_H-M   'P 1'
#
loop_
_entity.id
_entity.type
_entity.pdbx_description
1 polymer ?
#
loop_
_entity_poly.entity_id
_entity_poly.type
_entity_poly.pdbx_seq_one_letter_code
_entity_poly.pdbx_strand_id
1 'polypeptide(L)'
;FIPDTENFQYRPTNEKTEEQLKIIWVFDMIIFSSDRHGGNLIIDNNDQIYAIDNGLTFGPDYIKAYAEFYSLKLPDTLIEKLSNFLANDDTQRILKELLMELLPENEVEAFFKRLNYIGQLIIDHGVITRNESEELKKFN
;
A
#
# COMPACT_ATOMS: atom_id res chain seq x y z
N PHE A 1 -5.74 -21.00 0.27
CA PHE A 1 -4.59 -21.69 0.88
C PHE A 1 -3.34 -21.49 0.02
N ILE A 2 -2.28 -21.00 0.66
CA ILE A 2 -0.98 -20.81 0.01
C ILE A 2 0.02 -21.74 0.73
N PRO A 3 0.55 -22.75 0.03
CA PRO A 3 1.44 -23.71 0.68
C PRO A 3 2.83 -23.13 0.97
N ASP A 4 3.50 -23.72 1.92
CA ASP A 4 4.89 -23.42 2.29
C ASP A 4 5.10 -21.94 2.68
N THR A 5 4.13 -21.37 3.40
CA THR A 5 4.21 -20.00 3.91
C THR A 5 4.31 -19.99 5.43
N GLU A 6 4.83 -18.87 5.94
CA GLU A 6 4.86 -18.58 7.36
C GLU A 6 4.51 -17.11 7.61
N ASN A 7 4.22 -16.75 8.85
CA ASN A 7 3.98 -15.36 9.21
C ASN A 7 5.29 -14.58 9.02
N PHE A 8 5.20 -13.46 8.29
CA PHE A 8 6.36 -12.64 7.95
C PHE A 8 7.15 -12.17 9.17
N GLN A 9 6.48 -11.90 10.29
CA GLN A 9 7.16 -11.38 11.49
C GLN A 9 8.26 -12.31 12.03
N TYR A 10 8.26 -13.58 11.64
CA TYR A 10 9.26 -14.56 12.08
C TYR A 10 10.46 -14.65 11.15
N ARG A 11 10.48 -13.85 10.09
CA ARG A 11 11.56 -13.90 9.12
C ARG A 11 12.30 -12.56 9.06
N PRO A 12 13.65 -12.56 9.06
CA PRO A 12 14.41 -11.31 8.91
C PRO A 12 14.17 -10.68 7.54
N THR A 13 14.17 -9.36 7.50
CA THR A 13 14.01 -8.61 6.25
C THR A 13 15.28 -8.65 5.42
N ASN A 14 15.11 -8.65 4.09
CA ASN A 14 16.19 -8.49 3.13
C ASN A 14 15.73 -7.50 2.06
N GLU A 15 16.58 -7.20 1.08
CA GLU A 15 16.26 -6.21 0.05
C GLU A 15 14.97 -6.54 -0.70
N LYS A 16 14.78 -7.80 -1.07
CA LYS A 16 13.58 -8.24 -1.79
C LYS A 16 12.31 -8.07 -0.97
N THR A 17 12.34 -8.48 0.29
CA THR A 17 11.17 -8.35 1.17
C THR A 17 10.91 -6.90 1.53
N GLU A 18 11.95 -6.08 1.70
CA GLU A 18 11.79 -4.66 1.97
C GLU A 18 11.09 -3.93 0.82
N GLU A 19 11.46 -4.21 -0.44
CA GLU A 19 10.78 -3.63 -1.59
C GLU A 19 9.30 -3.98 -1.63
N GLN A 20 8.97 -5.24 -1.36
CA GLN A 20 7.57 -5.69 -1.31
C GLN A 20 6.81 -5.00 -0.18
N LEU A 21 7.42 -4.85 0.99
CA LEU A 21 6.79 -4.16 2.12
C LEU A 21 6.51 -2.70 1.80
N LYS A 22 7.40 -2.02 1.11
CA LYS A 22 7.19 -0.64 0.70
C LYS A 22 5.99 -0.51 -0.23
N ILE A 23 5.83 -1.44 -1.16
CA ILE A 23 4.69 -1.46 -2.07
C ILE A 23 3.38 -1.67 -1.29
N ILE A 24 3.37 -2.62 -0.37
CA ILE A 24 2.20 -2.89 0.47
C ILE A 24 1.89 -1.68 1.35
N TRP A 25 2.89 -1.04 1.90
CA TRP A 25 2.75 0.17 2.71
C TRP A 25 2.07 1.30 1.93
N VAL A 26 2.49 1.55 0.70
CA VAL A 26 1.87 2.56 -0.17
C VAL A 26 0.42 2.19 -0.45
N PHE A 27 0.17 0.93 -0.77
CA PHE A 27 -1.18 0.44 -1.05
C PHE A 27 -2.10 0.63 0.16
N ASP A 28 -1.61 0.31 1.37
CA ASP A 28 -2.39 0.50 2.60
C ASP A 28 -2.71 1.98 2.86
N MET A 29 -1.81 2.90 2.53
CA MET A 29 -2.08 4.33 2.62
C MET A 29 -3.18 4.77 1.64
N ILE A 30 -3.14 4.27 0.41
CA ILE A 30 -4.13 4.62 -0.62
C ILE A 30 -5.51 4.10 -0.22
N ILE A 31 -5.60 2.87 0.24
CA ILE A 31 -6.85 2.27 0.70
C ILE A 31 -7.36 2.96 1.96
N PHE A 32 -6.47 3.47 2.76
CA PHE A 32 -6.74 4.06 4.06
C PHE A 32 -7.53 3.10 4.95
N SER A 33 -6.92 1.97 5.22
CA SER A 33 -7.54 0.99 6.09
C SER A 33 -7.29 1.36 7.54
N SER A 34 -8.15 2.18 8.12
CA SER A 34 -8.07 2.53 9.53
C SER A 34 -8.28 1.32 10.45
N ASP A 35 -9.01 0.32 9.93
CA ASP A 35 -9.24 -0.93 10.63
C ASP A 35 -8.15 -1.96 10.34
N ARG A 36 -7.27 -1.66 9.40
CA ARG A 36 -6.17 -2.52 9.08
C ARG A 36 -5.00 -2.22 10.00
N HIS A 37 -5.07 -2.78 11.16
CA HIS A 37 -3.91 -2.80 12.06
C HIS A 37 -2.87 -3.74 11.44
N GLY A 38 -2.31 -3.31 10.31
CA GLY A 38 -1.37 -4.08 9.57
C GLY A 38 -1.89 -5.48 9.20
N GLY A 39 -2.69 -5.62 8.14
CA GLY A 39 -3.21 -6.90 7.69
C GLY A 39 -2.19 -8.03 7.82
N ASN A 40 -2.59 -9.26 7.72
CA ASN A 40 -1.63 -10.35 7.81
C ASN A 40 -0.72 -10.36 6.60
N LEU A 41 0.55 -10.49 6.88
CA LEU A 41 1.55 -10.77 5.88
C LEU A 41 2.04 -12.19 6.08
N ILE A 42 2.06 -12.95 5.01
CA ILE A 42 2.69 -14.26 4.99
C ILE A 42 3.78 -14.25 3.91
N ILE A 43 4.77 -15.08 4.11
CA ILE A 43 5.93 -15.15 3.22
C ILE A 43 6.19 -16.60 2.85
N ASP A 44 6.50 -16.85 1.58
CA ASP A 44 6.84 -18.18 1.12
C ASP A 44 8.37 -18.42 1.11
N ASN A 45 8.78 -19.61 0.65
CA ASN A 45 10.20 -19.99 0.62
C ASN A 45 11.01 -19.22 -0.42
N ASN A 46 10.35 -18.48 -1.31
CA ASN A 46 11.01 -17.65 -2.33
C ASN A 46 11.06 -16.18 -1.93
N ASP A 47 10.79 -15.86 -0.66
CA ASP A 47 10.71 -14.50 -0.13
C ASP A 47 9.63 -13.65 -0.81
N GLN A 48 8.57 -14.30 -1.34
CA GLN A 48 7.40 -13.61 -1.86
C GLN A 48 6.42 -13.34 -0.72
N ILE A 49 6.04 -12.07 -0.55
CA ILE A 49 5.10 -11.65 0.48
C ILE A 49 3.68 -11.59 -0.10
N TYR A 50 2.73 -12.10 0.67
CA TYR A 50 1.30 -12.05 0.35
C TYR A 50 0.60 -11.27 1.45
N ALA A 51 -0.05 -10.17 1.07
CA ALA A 51 -0.91 -9.44 1.99
C ALA A 51 -2.27 -10.11 2.00
N ILE A 52 -2.70 -10.58 3.15
CA ILE A 52 -4.01 -11.20 3.30
C ILE A 52 -4.87 -10.35 4.23
N ASP A 53 -6.13 -10.17 3.82
CA ASP A 53 -7.09 -9.35 4.55
C ASP A 53 -8.00 -10.26 5.38
N ASN A 54 -7.52 -10.66 6.54
CA ASN A 54 -8.26 -11.57 7.39
C ASN A 54 -8.49 -11.01 8.80
N GLY A 55 -8.31 -9.72 8.98
CA GLY A 55 -8.56 -9.04 10.24
C GLY A 55 -7.55 -9.31 11.34
N LEU A 56 -6.45 -9.97 11.04
CA LEU A 56 -5.38 -10.13 12.02
C LEU A 56 -4.48 -8.91 12.03
N THR A 57 -4.06 -8.50 13.22
CA THR A 57 -3.20 -7.34 13.40
C THR A 57 -1.74 -7.73 13.26
N PHE A 58 -0.94 -6.82 12.70
CA PHE A 58 0.50 -6.93 12.80
C PHE A 58 0.97 -6.66 14.22
N GLY A 59 2.02 -7.32 14.61
CA GLY A 59 2.65 -7.01 15.87
C GLY A 59 3.30 -5.62 15.87
N PRO A 60 3.66 -5.13 17.06
CA PRO A 60 4.29 -3.81 17.20
C PRO A 60 5.52 -3.61 16.32
N ASP A 61 6.28 -4.65 16.08
CA ASP A 61 7.51 -4.59 15.27
C ASP A 61 7.23 -4.26 13.82
N TYR A 62 6.11 -4.73 13.29
CA TYR A 62 5.73 -4.44 11.91
C TYR A 62 5.33 -2.96 11.75
N ILE A 63 4.57 -2.43 12.68
CA ILE A 63 4.19 -1.02 12.68
C ILE A 63 5.45 -0.14 12.74
N LYS A 64 6.43 -0.56 13.54
CA LYS A 64 7.70 0.13 13.65
C LYS A 64 8.47 0.09 12.32
N ALA A 65 8.46 -1.06 11.63
CA ALA A 65 9.11 -1.19 10.33
C ALA A 65 8.47 -0.24 9.31
N TYR A 66 7.15 -0.11 9.31
CA TYR A 66 6.47 0.83 8.43
C TYR A 66 6.88 2.29 8.70
N ALA A 67 7.09 2.65 9.95
CA ALA A 67 7.52 4.00 10.29
C ALA A 67 8.90 4.33 9.72
N GLU A 68 9.74 3.32 9.49
CA GLU A 68 11.06 3.50 8.90
C GLU A 68 11.03 3.81 7.41
N PHE A 69 9.91 3.57 6.72
CA PHE A 69 9.81 3.79 5.28
C PHE A 69 9.61 5.25 4.90
N TYR A 70 9.21 6.10 5.84
CA TYR A 70 9.07 7.53 5.55
C TYR A 70 10.41 8.10 5.09
N SER A 71 10.35 8.87 4.02
CA SER A 71 11.50 9.54 3.40
C SER A 71 12.53 8.59 2.78
N LEU A 72 12.24 7.30 2.68
CA LEU A 72 13.08 6.36 1.98
C LEU A 72 12.63 6.22 0.51
N LYS A 73 13.59 5.97 -0.35
CA LYS A 73 13.33 5.78 -1.79
C LYS A 73 12.42 4.58 -2.01
N LEU A 74 11.36 4.79 -2.76
CA LEU A 74 10.41 3.74 -3.15
C LEU A 74 10.91 3.02 -4.41
N PRO A 75 10.48 1.74 -4.63
CA PRO A 75 10.93 0.98 -5.79
C PRO A 75 10.58 1.64 -7.13
N ASP A 76 11.50 1.60 -8.09
CA ASP A 76 11.27 2.16 -9.42
C ASP A 76 10.10 1.49 -10.15
N THR A 77 9.89 0.20 -9.90
CA THR A 77 8.74 -0.54 -10.46
C THR A 77 7.42 0.03 -9.99
N LEU A 78 7.33 0.45 -8.74
CA LEU A 78 6.13 1.09 -8.19
C LEU A 78 5.90 2.44 -8.85
N ILE A 79 6.95 3.25 -8.98
CA ILE A 79 6.87 4.58 -9.61
C ILE A 79 6.37 4.44 -11.05
N GLU A 80 6.93 3.50 -11.79
CA GLU A 80 6.52 3.24 -13.17
C GLU A 80 5.07 2.81 -13.28
N LYS A 81 4.64 1.88 -12.44
CA LYS A 81 3.25 1.40 -12.45
C LYS A 81 2.27 2.50 -12.09
N LEU A 82 2.59 3.33 -11.10
CA LEU A 82 1.74 4.46 -10.73
C LEU A 82 1.68 5.49 -11.85
N SER A 83 2.82 5.80 -12.48
CA SER A 83 2.84 6.73 -13.62
C SER A 83 1.95 6.24 -14.75
N ASN A 84 2.06 4.97 -15.11
CA ASN A 84 1.25 4.39 -16.16
C ASN A 84 -0.25 4.38 -15.82
N PHE A 85 -0.58 4.06 -14.58
CA PHE A 85 -1.97 4.05 -14.13
C PHE A 85 -2.57 5.45 -14.13
N LEU A 86 -1.88 6.44 -13.58
CA LEU A 86 -2.39 7.81 -13.50
C LEU A 86 -2.46 8.49 -14.88
N ALA A 87 -1.68 8.03 -15.85
CA ALA A 87 -1.73 8.51 -17.22
C ALA A 87 -2.84 7.84 -18.04
N ASN A 88 -3.48 6.80 -17.53
CA ASN A 88 -4.49 6.03 -18.27
C ASN A 88 -5.89 6.29 -17.74
N ASP A 89 -6.59 7.23 -18.36
CA ASP A 89 -7.94 7.63 -17.94
C ASP A 89 -8.95 6.48 -18.06
N ASP A 90 -8.81 5.64 -19.06
CA ASP A 90 -9.72 4.50 -19.26
C ASP A 90 -9.61 3.48 -18.13
N THR A 91 -8.39 3.16 -17.71
CA THR A 91 -8.15 2.23 -16.60
C THR A 91 -8.72 2.80 -15.30
N GLN A 92 -8.52 4.08 -15.05
CA GLN A 92 -9.08 4.75 -13.87
C GLN A 92 -10.60 4.73 -13.88
N ARG A 93 -11.21 4.98 -15.05
CA ARG A 93 -12.66 4.95 -15.19
C ARG A 93 -13.23 3.55 -14.93
N ILE A 94 -12.60 2.51 -15.47
CA ILE A 94 -13.02 1.13 -15.24
C ILE A 94 -12.95 0.77 -13.76
N LEU A 95 -11.85 1.12 -13.11
CA LEU A 95 -11.70 0.88 -11.67
C LEU A 95 -12.76 1.61 -10.87
N LYS A 96 -13.03 2.88 -11.23
CA LYS A 96 -14.06 3.67 -10.54
C LYS A 96 -15.44 3.04 -10.67
N GLU A 97 -15.80 2.59 -11.87
CA GLU A 97 -17.08 1.92 -12.12
C GLU A 97 -17.23 0.65 -11.26
N LEU A 98 -16.16 -0.16 -11.19
CA LEU A 98 -16.17 -1.37 -10.37
C LEU A 98 -16.31 -1.05 -8.89
N LEU A 99 -15.59 -0.05 -8.39
CA LEU A 99 -15.67 0.33 -6.98
C LEU A 99 -17.04 0.92 -6.63
N MET A 100 -17.66 1.65 -7.54
CA MET A 100 -19.00 2.23 -7.33
C MET A 100 -20.07 1.16 -7.16
N GLU A 101 -19.85 -0.05 -7.66
CA GLU A 101 -20.75 -1.18 -7.43
C GLU A 101 -20.59 -1.79 -6.03
N LEU A 102 -19.43 -1.57 -5.40
CA LEU A 102 -19.07 -2.25 -4.15
C LEU A 102 -19.07 -1.33 -2.93
N LEU A 103 -18.86 -0.04 -3.12
CA LEU A 103 -18.62 0.92 -2.05
C LEU A 103 -19.52 2.16 -2.22
N PRO A 104 -19.83 2.86 -1.12
CA PRO A 104 -20.50 4.16 -1.19
C PRO A 104 -19.69 5.16 -2.01
N GLU A 105 -20.38 6.07 -2.69
CA GLU A 105 -19.76 7.08 -3.56
C GLU A 105 -18.70 7.91 -2.84
N ASN A 106 -18.97 8.34 -1.60
CA ASN A 106 -18.02 9.13 -0.84
C ASN A 106 -16.72 8.38 -0.53
N GLU A 107 -16.79 7.07 -0.33
CA GLU A 107 -15.59 6.25 -0.11
C GLU A 107 -14.78 6.09 -1.40
N VAL A 108 -15.45 5.93 -2.53
CA VAL A 108 -14.80 5.85 -3.83
C VAL A 108 -14.09 7.17 -4.16
N GLU A 109 -14.75 8.29 -3.94
CA GLU A 109 -14.15 9.61 -4.16
C GLU A 109 -12.93 9.83 -3.27
N ALA A 110 -13.01 9.46 -1.99
CA ALA A 110 -11.89 9.57 -1.07
C ALA A 110 -10.72 8.70 -1.50
N PHE A 111 -11.00 7.47 -1.95
CA PHE A 111 -9.97 6.57 -2.48
C PHE A 111 -9.20 7.21 -3.64
N PHE A 112 -9.90 7.78 -4.63
CA PHE A 112 -9.25 8.41 -5.78
C PHE A 112 -8.49 9.68 -5.41
N LYS A 113 -8.97 10.44 -4.44
CA LYS A 113 -8.22 11.60 -3.91
C LYS A 113 -6.90 11.16 -3.27
N ARG A 114 -6.94 10.11 -2.46
CA ARG A 114 -5.72 9.56 -1.85
C ARG A 114 -4.78 8.99 -2.90
N LEU A 115 -5.30 8.22 -3.85
CA LEU A 115 -4.52 7.65 -4.94
C LEU A 115 -3.79 8.73 -5.73
N ASN A 116 -4.50 9.78 -6.13
CA ASN A 116 -3.90 10.87 -6.89
C ASN A 116 -2.88 11.65 -6.07
N TYR A 117 -3.18 11.93 -4.81
CA TYR A 117 -2.25 12.65 -3.93
C TYR A 117 -0.96 11.86 -3.71
N ILE A 118 -1.07 10.63 -3.23
CA ILE A 118 0.07 9.77 -2.95
C ILE A 118 0.81 9.42 -4.24
N GLY A 119 0.08 9.07 -5.30
CA GLY A 119 0.67 8.72 -6.58
C GLY A 119 1.50 9.86 -7.16
N GLN A 120 1.00 11.09 -7.09
CA GLN A 120 1.72 12.25 -7.61
C GLN A 120 2.99 12.54 -6.81
N LEU A 121 2.94 12.41 -5.49
CA LEU A 121 4.12 12.56 -4.64
C LEU A 121 5.20 11.54 -4.99
N ILE A 122 4.80 10.30 -5.19
CA ILE A 122 5.73 9.23 -5.55
C ILE A 122 6.35 9.47 -6.92
N ILE A 123 5.55 9.88 -7.89
CA ILE A 123 6.03 10.17 -9.25
C ILE A 123 7.02 11.34 -9.23
N ASP A 124 6.72 12.39 -8.48
CA ASP A 124 7.53 13.61 -8.45
C ASP A 124 8.81 13.48 -7.61
N HIS A 125 8.74 12.76 -6.50
CA HIS A 125 9.80 12.73 -5.49
C HIS A 125 10.37 11.35 -5.21
N GLY A 126 9.65 10.29 -5.49
CA GLY A 126 10.09 8.91 -5.21
C GLY A 126 10.07 8.53 -3.73
N VAL A 127 9.56 9.41 -2.87
CA VAL A 127 9.49 9.20 -1.42
C VAL A 127 8.19 9.77 -0.89
N ILE A 128 7.78 9.32 0.30
CA ILE A 128 6.66 9.89 1.06
C ILE A 128 7.16 10.24 2.45
N THR A 129 6.91 11.47 2.88
CA THR A 129 7.25 11.92 4.22
C THR A 129 6.12 11.62 5.21
N ARG A 130 6.44 11.66 6.50
CA ARG A 130 5.44 11.50 7.55
C ARG A 130 4.36 12.59 7.48
N ASN A 131 4.77 13.83 7.24
CA ASN A 131 3.82 14.94 7.14
C ASN A 131 2.84 14.75 5.98
N GLU A 132 3.33 14.27 4.84
CA GLU A 132 2.48 13.98 3.68
C GLU A 132 1.48 12.85 3.97
N SER A 133 1.92 11.81 4.67
CA SER A 133 1.03 10.73 5.11
C SER A 133 -0.07 11.26 6.04
N GLU A 134 0.24 12.18 6.94
CA GLU A 134 -0.75 12.78 7.85
C GLU A 134 -1.82 13.59 7.10
N GLU A 135 -1.46 14.19 5.96
CA GLU A 135 -2.40 14.92 5.12
C GLU A 135 -3.54 14.04 4.57
N LEU A 136 -3.32 12.71 4.48
CA LEU A 136 -4.34 11.79 4.00
C LEU A 136 -5.62 11.81 4.82
N LYS A 137 -5.53 12.18 6.08
CA LYS A 137 -6.70 12.26 6.97
C LYS A 137 -7.74 13.26 6.47
N LYS A 138 -7.31 14.23 5.66
CA LYS A 138 -8.21 15.26 5.10
C LYS A 138 -9.15 14.71 4.02
N PHE A 139 -8.84 13.53 3.48
CA PHE A 139 -9.64 12.92 2.42
C PHE A 139 -10.71 11.95 2.92
N ASN A 140 -10.87 11.87 4.22
CA ASN A 140 -11.87 10.99 4.83
C ASN A 140 -13.18 11.70 5.11
#